data_a2925f3d8725e2961c3618b906af9575
#
_entry.id   a2925f3d8725e2961c3618b906af9575
#
_cell.length_a   1.000
_cell.length_b   1.000
_cell.length_c   1.000
_cell.angle_alpha   90.00
_cell.angle_beta   90.00
_cell.angle_gamma   90.00
#
_symmetry.space_group_name_H-M   'P 1'
#
loop_
_entity.id
_entity.type
_entity.pdbx_description
1 polymer ?
#
loop_
_entity_poly.entity_id
_entity_poly.type
_entity_poly.pdbx_seq_one_letter_code
_entity_poly.pdbx_strand_id
1 'polypeptide(L)'
;MQIIQIVGQILHLLVIAIAAAGPLLCIPLNAKQLNRKDPAERNAYWSLGTTLNRHANIALILGSVFGLIIAALVWNPDFHQRCHILKTRFMYAGIEWIFSFVLLLITHRWWLKRPDGLKPFVFRSLLIILATTNLLYHFPIIF
;
A
#
# COMPACT_ATOMS: atom_id res chain seq x y z
N MET A 1 22.14 -6.82 -18.85
CA MET A 1 21.08 -5.81 -18.59
C MET A 1 19.72 -6.43 -18.36
N GLN A 2 19.23 -7.35 -19.18
CA GLN A 2 17.90 -7.98 -19.04
C GLN A 2 17.63 -8.65 -17.67
N ILE A 3 18.61 -9.39 -17.12
CA ILE A 3 18.44 -10.10 -15.82
C ILE A 3 18.19 -9.11 -14.68
N ILE A 4 18.94 -8.00 -14.62
CA ILE A 4 18.78 -6.98 -13.58
C ILE A 4 17.40 -6.33 -13.68
N GLN A 5 16.89 -6.09 -14.87
CA GLN A 5 15.54 -5.56 -15.09
C GLN A 5 14.48 -6.53 -14.62
N ILE A 6 14.58 -7.82 -14.96
CA ILE A 6 13.62 -8.85 -14.52
C ILE A 6 13.60 -8.97 -13.00
N VAL A 7 14.78 -9.06 -12.37
CA VAL A 7 14.89 -9.14 -10.91
C VAL A 7 14.30 -7.88 -10.26
N GLY A 8 14.61 -6.70 -10.80
CA GLY A 8 14.05 -5.44 -10.30
C GLY A 8 12.53 -5.39 -10.40
N GLN A 9 11.94 -5.83 -11.51
CA GLN A 9 10.50 -5.91 -11.69
C GLN A 9 9.86 -6.87 -10.70
N ILE A 10 10.42 -8.07 -10.50
CA ILE A 10 9.92 -9.05 -9.53
C ILE A 10 9.93 -8.45 -8.11
N LEU A 11 11.03 -7.83 -7.71
CA LEU A 11 11.15 -7.18 -6.40
C LEU A 11 10.14 -6.04 -6.24
N HIS A 12 9.99 -5.19 -7.25
CA HIS A 12 8.99 -4.12 -7.26
C HIS A 12 7.58 -4.68 -7.06
N LEU A 13 7.19 -5.68 -7.84
CA LEU A 13 5.88 -6.33 -7.77
C LEU A 13 5.63 -6.95 -6.39
N LEU A 14 6.63 -7.66 -5.85
CA LEU A 14 6.54 -8.29 -4.53
C LEU A 14 6.31 -7.25 -3.43
N VAL A 15 7.07 -6.16 -3.46
CA VAL A 15 6.98 -5.10 -2.44
C VAL A 15 5.65 -4.36 -2.54
N ILE A 16 5.16 -4.08 -3.74
CA ILE A 16 3.83 -3.47 -3.94
C ILE A 16 2.71 -4.43 -3.50
N ALA A 17 2.83 -5.72 -3.76
CA ALA A 17 1.86 -6.70 -3.28
C ALA A 17 1.78 -6.72 -1.75
N ILE A 18 2.91 -6.62 -1.04
CA ILE A 18 2.96 -6.48 0.42
C ILE A 18 2.28 -5.18 0.87
N ALA A 19 2.53 -4.07 0.16
CA ALA A 19 1.92 -2.78 0.45
C ALA A 19 0.39 -2.79 0.31
N ALA A 20 -0.14 -3.55 -0.65
CA ALA A 20 -1.58 -3.68 -0.87
C ALA A 20 -2.22 -4.72 0.07
N ALA A 21 -1.61 -5.90 0.25
CA ALA A 21 -2.18 -6.98 1.05
C ALA A 21 -2.07 -6.73 2.56
N GLY A 22 -0.98 -6.12 3.03
CA GLY A 22 -0.74 -5.87 4.45
C GLY A 22 -1.87 -5.13 5.15
N PRO A 23 -2.34 -3.98 4.64
CA PRO A 23 -3.45 -3.25 5.25
C PRO A 23 -4.76 -4.05 5.27
N LEU A 24 -5.05 -4.84 4.22
CA LEU A 24 -6.25 -5.69 4.18
C LEU A 24 -6.25 -6.73 5.29
N LEU A 25 -5.09 -7.32 5.60
CA LEU A 25 -4.95 -8.26 6.72
C LEU A 25 -5.18 -7.61 8.09
N CYS A 26 -5.05 -6.28 8.19
CA CYS A 26 -5.36 -5.56 9.41
C CYS A 26 -6.85 -5.55 9.74
N ILE A 27 -7.75 -5.68 8.75
CA ILE A 27 -9.21 -5.69 8.97
C ILE A 27 -9.64 -6.87 9.84
N PRO A 28 -9.36 -8.14 9.49
CA PRO A 28 -9.73 -9.27 10.34
C PRO A 28 -9.02 -9.27 11.71
N LEU A 29 -7.79 -8.74 11.79
CA LEU A 29 -7.10 -8.59 13.06
C LEU A 29 -7.82 -7.60 13.99
N ASN A 30 -8.28 -6.47 13.45
CA ASN A 30 -9.10 -5.51 14.17
C ASN A 30 -10.42 -6.10 14.63
N ALA A 31 -11.10 -6.85 13.77
CA ALA A 31 -12.36 -7.52 14.13
C ALA A 31 -12.14 -8.51 15.28
N LYS A 32 -11.07 -9.30 15.25
CA LYS A 32 -10.71 -10.21 16.33
C LYS A 32 -10.41 -9.47 17.63
N GLN A 33 -9.67 -8.35 17.56
CA GLN A 33 -9.38 -7.51 18.73
C GLN A 33 -10.67 -7.03 19.43
N LEU A 34 -11.66 -6.57 18.68
CA LEU A 34 -12.93 -6.08 19.24
C LEU A 34 -13.72 -7.19 19.98
N ASN A 35 -13.63 -8.42 19.50
CA ASN A 35 -14.37 -9.56 20.02
C ASN A 35 -13.68 -10.27 21.18
N ARG A 36 -12.44 -9.91 21.54
CA ARG A 36 -11.71 -10.54 22.65
C ARG A 36 -11.95 -9.81 23.97
N LYS A 37 -12.23 -10.59 25.02
CA LYS A 37 -12.38 -10.07 26.39
C LYS A 37 -11.04 -9.95 27.11
N ASP A 38 -10.11 -10.86 26.83
CA ASP A 38 -8.78 -10.86 27.46
C ASP A 38 -7.94 -9.67 26.95
N PRO A 39 -7.46 -8.79 27.86
CA PRO A 39 -6.61 -7.66 27.52
C PRO A 39 -5.29 -8.04 26.86
N ALA A 40 -4.70 -9.19 27.21
CA ALA A 40 -3.45 -9.66 26.64
C ALA A 40 -3.63 -10.04 25.16
N GLU A 41 -4.68 -10.80 24.84
CA GLU A 41 -5.03 -11.14 23.45
C GLU A 41 -5.36 -9.88 22.62
N ARG A 42 -6.13 -8.94 23.18
CA ARG A 42 -6.44 -7.67 22.53
C ARG A 42 -5.17 -6.90 22.16
N ASN A 43 -4.21 -6.82 23.08
CA ASN A 43 -2.94 -6.15 22.85
C ASN A 43 -2.11 -6.86 21.79
N ALA A 44 -2.10 -8.21 21.75
CA ALA A 44 -1.40 -8.97 20.72
C ALA A 44 -1.93 -8.69 19.32
N TYR A 45 -3.24 -8.73 19.11
CA TYR A 45 -3.87 -8.40 17.83
C TYR A 45 -3.62 -6.94 17.42
N TRP A 46 -3.67 -6.02 18.40
CA TRP A 46 -3.34 -4.63 18.18
C TRP A 46 -1.92 -4.44 17.69
N SER A 47 -0.94 -5.01 18.40
CA SER A 47 0.48 -4.91 18.06
C SER A 47 0.76 -5.48 16.67
N LEU A 48 0.17 -6.64 16.36
CA LEU A 48 0.34 -7.27 15.05
C LEU A 48 -0.23 -6.38 13.92
N GLY A 49 -1.44 -5.85 14.09
CA GLY A 49 -2.06 -4.95 13.11
C GLY A 49 -1.25 -3.66 12.90
N THR A 50 -0.74 -3.05 13.99
CA THR A 50 0.11 -1.85 13.91
C THR A 50 1.41 -2.15 13.16
N THR A 51 2.03 -3.29 13.44
CA THR A 51 3.27 -3.73 12.79
C THR A 51 3.06 -3.99 11.31
N LEU A 52 2.00 -4.72 10.93
CA LEU A 52 1.67 -4.97 9.52
C LEU A 52 1.41 -3.67 8.76
N ASN A 53 0.62 -2.76 9.32
CA ASN A 53 0.33 -1.49 8.66
C ASN A 53 1.59 -0.62 8.50
N ARG A 54 2.50 -0.63 9.49
CA ARG A 54 3.79 0.05 9.37
C ARG A 54 4.64 -0.54 8.24
N HIS A 55 4.74 -1.88 8.17
CA HIS A 55 5.50 -2.54 7.10
C HIS A 55 4.89 -2.30 5.72
N ALA A 56 3.55 -2.27 5.61
CA ALA A 56 2.87 -1.94 4.37
C ALA A 56 3.20 -0.52 3.89
N ASN A 57 3.23 0.47 4.79
CA ASN A 57 3.63 1.84 4.43
C ASN A 57 5.10 1.91 3.99
N ILE A 58 6.01 1.21 4.67
CA ILE A 58 7.42 1.11 4.27
C ILE A 58 7.54 0.43 2.90
N ALA A 59 6.82 -0.67 2.70
CA ALA A 59 6.80 -1.39 1.43
C ALA A 59 6.28 -0.51 0.28
N LEU A 60 5.27 0.32 0.51
CA LEU A 60 4.76 1.26 -0.50
C LEU A 60 5.84 2.26 -0.92
N ILE A 61 6.57 2.82 0.03
CA ILE A 61 7.68 3.75 -0.25
C ILE A 61 8.80 3.03 -1.02
N LEU A 62 9.23 1.86 -0.55
CA LEU A 62 10.29 1.09 -1.20
C LEU A 62 9.88 0.65 -2.60
N GLY A 63 8.64 0.19 -2.78
CA GLY A 63 8.11 -0.18 -4.09
C GLY A 63 8.13 1.00 -5.06
N SER A 64 7.78 2.20 -4.60
CA SER A 64 7.83 3.42 -5.41
C SER A 64 9.27 3.78 -5.82
N VAL A 65 10.21 3.68 -4.88
CA VAL A 65 11.63 3.91 -5.18
C VAL A 65 12.15 2.89 -6.20
N PHE A 66 11.84 1.60 -6.03
CA PHE A 66 12.21 0.57 -7.02
C PHE A 66 11.59 0.84 -8.38
N GLY A 67 10.31 1.24 -8.43
CA GLY A 67 9.65 1.60 -9.68
C GLY A 67 10.35 2.74 -10.41
N LEU A 68 10.78 3.78 -9.70
CA LEU A 68 11.55 4.90 -10.26
C LEU A 68 12.93 4.46 -10.75
N ILE A 69 13.62 3.60 -10.01
CA ILE A 69 14.93 3.03 -10.45
C ILE A 69 14.76 2.23 -11.72
N ILE A 70 13.74 1.37 -11.81
CA ILE A 70 13.46 0.58 -13.02
C ILE A 70 13.16 1.51 -14.19
N ALA A 71 12.31 2.52 -13.98
CA ALA A 71 12.00 3.50 -15.02
C ALA A 71 13.26 4.20 -15.54
N ALA A 72 14.19 4.56 -14.65
CA ALA A 72 15.46 5.16 -15.03
C ALA A 72 16.36 4.19 -15.81
N LEU A 73 16.40 2.90 -15.44
CA LEU A 73 17.19 1.86 -16.11
C LEU A 73 16.67 1.51 -17.51
N VAL A 74 15.37 1.62 -17.74
CA VAL A 74 14.74 1.35 -19.05
C VAL A 74 14.57 2.61 -19.88
N TRP A 75 15.08 3.76 -19.40
CA TRP A 75 14.92 5.03 -20.08
C TRP A 75 15.61 5.03 -21.45
N ASN A 76 14.80 5.15 -22.50
CA ASN A 76 15.23 5.27 -23.88
C ASN A 76 14.22 6.15 -24.66
N PRO A 77 14.50 6.54 -25.90
CA PRO A 77 13.61 7.39 -26.70
C PRO A 77 12.18 6.83 -26.84
N ASP A 78 12.04 5.51 -27.04
CA ASP A 78 10.74 4.85 -27.19
C ASP A 78 9.95 4.89 -25.87
N PHE A 79 10.62 4.65 -24.73
CA PHE A 79 10.00 4.76 -23.40
C PHE A 79 9.57 6.20 -23.12
N HIS A 80 10.42 7.18 -23.46
CA HIS A 80 10.07 8.61 -23.33
C HIS A 80 8.85 8.97 -24.17
N GLN A 81 8.77 8.50 -25.40
CA GLN A 81 7.62 8.73 -26.29
C GLN A 81 6.33 8.10 -25.69
N ARG A 82 6.42 6.87 -25.17
CA ARG A 82 5.28 6.23 -24.48
C ARG A 82 4.84 7.01 -23.25
N CYS A 83 5.77 7.48 -22.43
CA CYS A 83 5.46 8.34 -21.29
C CYS A 83 4.75 9.63 -21.71
N HIS A 84 5.16 10.23 -22.82
CA HIS A 84 4.52 11.43 -23.36
C HIS A 84 3.08 11.16 -23.84
N ILE A 85 2.86 10.06 -24.55
CA ILE A 85 1.51 9.62 -24.99
C ILE A 85 0.61 9.32 -23.79
N LEU A 86 1.15 8.68 -22.74
CA LEU A 86 0.41 8.27 -21.54
C LEU A 86 0.47 9.30 -20.42
N LYS A 87 0.96 10.52 -20.67
CA LYS A 87 1.17 11.57 -19.67
C LYS A 87 -0.01 11.76 -18.72
N THR A 88 -1.21 11.82 -19.26
CA THR A 88 -2.43 12.01 -18.47
C THR A 88 -2.69 10.84 -17.53
N ARG A 89 -2.47 9.60 -18.01
CA ARG A 89 -2.63 8.39 -17.19
C ARG A 89 -1.60 8.32 -16.06
N PHE A 90 -0.32 8.65 -16.36
CA PHE A 90 0.72 8.73 -15.33
C PHE A 90 0.42 9.80 -14.28
N MET A 91 -0.10 10.95 -14.70
CA MET A 91 -0.50 12.02 -13.77
C MET A 91 -1.61 11.54 -12.83
N TYR A 92 -2.66 10.91 -13.35
CA TYR A 92 -3.73 10.35 -12.50
C TYR A 92 -3.20 9.25 -11.57
N ALA A 93 -2.40 8.32 -12.09
CA ALA A 93 -1.80 7.27 -11.27
C ALA A 93 -0.94 7.85 -10.13
N GLY A 94 -0.21 8.95 -10.38
CA GLY A 94 0.55 9.65 -9.34
C GLY A 94 -0.34 10.30 -8.28
N ILE A 95 -1.43 10.96 -8.67
CA ILE A 95 -2.40 11.55 -7.74
C ILE A 95 -3.03 10.47 -6.86
N GLU A 96 -3.44 9.38 -7.46
CA GLU A 96 -4.10 8.26 -6.77
C GLU A 96 -3.13 7.50 -5.86
N TRP A 97 -1.87 7.40 -6.24
CA TRP A 97 -0.82 6.88 -5.38
C TRP A 97 -0.66 7.77 -4.12
N ILE A 98 -0.56 9.10 -4.29
CA ILE A 98 -0.48 10.04 -3.18
C ILE A 98 -1.72 9.92 -2.28
N PHE A 99 -2.90 9.86 -2.88
CA PHE A 99 -4.16 9.71 -2.16
C PHE A 99 -4.17 8.44 -1.30
N SER A 100 -3.81 7.29 -1.89
CA SER A 100 -3.73 6.02 -1.17
C SER A 100 -2.70 6.05 -0.05
N PHE A 101 -1.53 6.65 -0.29
CA PHE A 101 -0.48 6.81 0.72
C PHE A 101 -0.97 7.65 1.91
N VAL A 102 -1.64 8.77 1.63
CA VAL A 102 -2.22 9.62 2.69
C VAL A 102 -3.26 8.87 3.50
N LEU A 103 -4.15 8.11 2.86
CA LEU A 103 -5.15 7.30 3.56
C LEU A 103 -4.50 6.24 4.47
N LEU A 104 -3.46 5.56 4.00
CA LEU A 104 -2.72 4.56 4.78
C LEU A 104 -1.97 5.20 5.96
N LEU A 105 -1.41 6.39 5.79
CA LEU A 105 -0.79 7.16 6.88
C LEU A 105 -1.81 7.59 7.93
N ILE A 106 -2.98 8.10 7.52
CA ILE A 106 -4.07 8.47 8.42
C ILE A 106 -4.50 7.24 9.22
N THR A 107 -4.69 6.11 8.53
CA THR A 107 -5.08 4.85 9.15
C THR A 107 -4.02 4.40 10.17
N HIS A 108 -2.74 4.51 9.83
CA HIS A 108 -1.65 4.17 10.74
C HIS A 108 -1.64 5.05 11.99
N ARG A 109 -1.74 6.37 11.83
CA ARG A 109 -1.79 7.31 12.97
C ARG A 109 -3.00 7.09 13.86
N TRP A 110 -4.15 6.79 13.27
CA TRP A 110 -5.36 6.44 14.03
C TRP A 110 -5.20 5.14 14.79
N TRP A 111 -4.51 4.17 14.19
CA TRP A 111 -4.18 2.93 14.87
C TRP A 111 -3.36 3.16 16.13
N LEU A 112 -2.37 4.04 16.08
CA LEU A 112 -1.55 4.38 17.24
C LEU A 112 -2.35 4.98 18.41
N LYS A 113 -3.48 5.64 18.14
CA LYS A 113 -4.37 6.23 19.16
C LYS A 113 -5.32 5.23 19.83
N ARG A 114 -5.30 3.96 19.43
CA ARG A 114 -6.15 2.87 19.97
C ARG A 114 -7.62 3.24 20.13
N PRO A 115 -8.33 3.79 19.16
CA PRO A 115 -9.74 4.05 19.29
C PRO A 115 -10.50 2.72 19.32
N ASP A 116 -11.16 2.42 20.45
CA ASP A 116 -11.97 1.24 20.63
C ASP A 116 -13.41 1.45 20.13
N GLY A 117 -14.04 0.38 19.67
CA GLY A 117 -15.44 0.35 19.30
C GLY A 117 -15.70 0.10 17.81
N LEU A 118 -16.98 -0.18 17.52
CA LEU A 118 -17.41 -0.54 16.16
C LEU A 118 -17.27 0.61 15.16
N LYS A 119 -17.61 1.83 15.53
CA LYS A 119 -17.54 3.00 14.63
C LYS A 119 -16.11 3.27 14.14
N PRO A 120 -15.08 3.37 15.01
CA PRO A 120 -13.70 3.51 14.55
C PRO A 120 -13.21 2.32 13.71
N PHE A 121 -13.64 1.10 14.03
CA PHE A 121 -13.32 -0.09 13.26
C PHE A 121 -13.85 0.00 11.82
N VAL A 122 -15.15 0.29 11.66
CA VAL A 122 -15.78 0.41 10.32
C VAL A 122 -15.09 1.50 9.51
N PHE A 123 -14.87 2.67 10.10
CA PHE A 123 -14.25 3.79 9.40
C PHE A 123 -12.83 3.46 8.93
N ARG A 124 -12.00 2.85 9.79
CA ARG A 124 -10.64 2.41 9.40
C ARG A 124 -10.67 1.37 8.29
N SER A 125 -11.58 0.40 8.39
CA SER A 125 -11.73 -0.64 7.37
C SER A 125 -12.10 -0.04 6.01
N LEU A 126 -13.00 0.93 5.99
CA LEU A 126 -13.36 1.66 4.77
C LEU A 126 -12.17 2.42 4.16
N LEU A 127 -11.37 3.11 4.99
CA LEU A 127 -10.17 3.80 4.50
C LEU A 127 -9.13 2.82 3.93
N ILE A 128 -8.93 1.67 4.57
CA ILE A 128 -8.03 0.62 4.09
C ILE A 128 -8.53 0.06 2.76
N ILE A 129 -9.81 -0.30 2.67
CA ILE A 129 -10.40 -0.84 1.44
C ILE A 129 -10.25 0.19 0.31
N LEU A 130 -10.61 1.44 0.56
CA LEU A 130 -10.51 2.51 -0.43
C LEU A 130 -9.07 2.69 -0.92
N ALA A 131 -8.10 2.79 0.00
CA ALA A 131 -6.70 2.96 -0.35
C ALA A 131 -6.16 1.77 -1.16
N THR A 132 -6.49 0.55 -0.72
CA THR A 132 -5.97 -0.67 -1.34
C THR A 132 -6.62 -0.94 -2.70
N THR A 133 -7.94 -0.72 -2.82
CA THR A 133 -8.64 -0.85 -4.11
C THR A 133 -8.07 0.14 -5.13
N ASN A 134 -7.82 1.37 -4.69
CA ASN A 134 -7.23 2.39 -5.55
C ASN A 134 -5.80 1.99 -6.00
N LEU A 135 -4.95 1.48 -5.11
CA LEU A 135 -3.62 0.98 -5.48
C LEU A 135 -3.69 -0.18 -6.47
N LEU A 136 -4.62 -1.13 -6.26
CA LEU A 136 -4.75 -2.31 -7.11
C LEU A 136 -5.37 -1.99 -8.48
N TYR A 137 -6.25 -1.00 -8.56
CA TYR A 137 -6.92 -0.62 -9.82
C TYR A 137 -5.93 -0.07 -10.86
N HIS A 138 -4.92 0.69 -10.43
CA HIS A 138 -3.97 1.30 -11.33
C HIS A 138 -2.74 0.44 -11.64
N PHE A 139 -2.56 -0.64 -10.88
CA PHE A 139 -1.43 -1.55 -11.07
C PHE A 139 -1.34 -2.16 -12.48
N PRO A 140 -2.45 -2.60 -13.13
CA PRO A 140 -2.42 -3.16 -14.49
C PRO A 140 -2.29 -2.10 -15.60
N ILE A 141 -2.47 -0.82 -15.30
CA ILE A 141 -2.52 0.24 -16.33
C ILE A 141 -1.12 0.75 -16.71
N ILE A 142 -0.11 0.45 -15.88
CA ILE A 142 1.27 0.90 -16.06
C ILE A 142 2.13 -0.15 -16.82
N PHE A 143 1.63 -1.37 -16.98
CA PHE A 143 2.23 -2.44 -17.74
C PHE A 143 1.42 -2.80 -18.98
#